data_210dacb537f49fde51b9e5cb60059f77
#
_entry.id   210dacb537f49fde51b9e5cb60059f77
#
_cell.length_a   1.000
_cell.length_b   1.000
_cell.length_c   1.000
_cell.angle_alpha   90.00
_cell.angle_beta   90.00
_cell.angle_gamma   90.00
#
_symmetry.space_group_name_H-M   'P 1'
#
loop_
_entity.id
_entity.type
_entity.pdbx_description
1 polymer ?
#
loop_
_entity_poly.entity_id
_entity_poly.type
_entity_poly.pdbx_seq_one_letter_code
_entity_poly.pdbx_strand_id
1 'polypeptide(L)'
;MGRKPNNMTLYEFKGTWRQIGQQYGEACRDGIRAMTSFWKDRVFAPAIPHVSLDELMETATQFVEPIKTCAPEYMEELEGIAEGAGIPLNEVLMQNGAFELNVAAPVYFGGCTSFAATGKATKDGKTVAGQNFDWCDGAEFAAMKIVPNDGPAILGVAIVGQLVMFGLNDRGVSHFANELVYPKSVVGVPSLVVGQKALSQPSIPKALRCIAQTPCAIALNHLIAGKDGDMIDIEVTPDKNGYILPDREIITHANHFQTPFLQPHDMADQIFFVDTYLRDYRMRQLMEDYYGELEAQLTMEFLRDKRGCPTGICGMYDPELPLIERGGTIFSICTVPEEGKAWIAPNPVEYEYREFTL
;
A
#
# COMPACT_ATOMS: atom_id res chain seq x y z
N MET A 1 -18.07 6.04 23.12
CA MET A 1 -18.88 5.13 22.30
C MET A 1 -18.00 3.94 21.92
N GLY A 2 -18.54 2.71 21.91
CA GLY A 2 -17.77 1.56 21.40
C GLY A 2 -17.57 1.65 19.90
N ARG A 3 -16.52 0.97 19.37
CA ARG A 3 -16.25 0.92 17.94
C ARG A 3 -17.34 0.17 17.19
N LYS A 4 -17.54 0.50 15.92
CA LYS A 4 -18.49 -0.17 15.03
C LYS A 4 -17.99 -1.57 14.70
N PRO A 5 -18.88 -2.60 14.60
CA PRO A 5 -18.48 -3.93 14.12
C PRO A 5 -17.97 -3.83 12.67
N ASN A 6 -16.93 -4.60 12.38
CA ASN A 6 -16.36 -4.69 11.05
C ASN A 6 -16.92 -5.91 10.30
N ASN A 7 -17.82 -5.66 9.37
CA ASN A 7 -18.49 -6.67 8.55
C ASN A 7 -17.84 -6.84 7.16
N MET A 8 -16.57 -6.45 7.00
CA MET A 8 -15.84 -6.54 5.74
C MET A 8 -15.87 -7.96 5.16
N THR A 9 -16.18 -8.07 3.88
CA THR A 9 -16.14 -9.34 3.15
C THR A 9 -14.70 -9.66 2.75
N LEU A 10 -14.29 -10.93 2.92
CA LEU A 10 -13.09 -11.46 2.29
C LEU A 10 -13.49 -12.06 0.93
N TYR A 11 -12.92 -11.52 -0.14
CA TYR A 11 -13.06 -12.10 -1.47
C TYR A 11 -11.96 -13.13 -1.68
N GLU A 12 -12.25 -14.27 -2.27
CA GLU A 12 -11.29 -15.32 -2.58
C GLU A 12 -11.29 -15.61 -4.07
N PHE A 13 -10.11 -15.49 -4.72
CA PHE A 13 -9.92 -15.69 -6.16
C PHE A 13 -8.82 -16.72 -6.42
N LYS A 14 -9.04 -17.63 -7.39
CA LYS A 14 -8.15 -18.78 -7.66
C LYS A 14 -7.94 -19.02 -9.15
N GLY A 15 -6.77 -19.50 -9.51
CA GLY A 15 -6.47 -19.96 -10.87
C GLY A 15 -5.24 -19.34 -11.49
N THR A 16 -5.24 -19.16 -12.81
CA THR A 16 -4.23 -18.34 -13.50
C THR A 16 -4.45 -16.86 -13.13
N TRP A 17 -3.43 -16.04 -13.31
CA TRP A 17 -3.54 -14.60 -13.01
C TRP A 17 -4.69 -13.94 -13.79
N ARG A 18 -4.89 -14.32 -15.06
CA ARG A 18 -6.04 -13.84 -15.83
C ARG A 18 -7.38 -14.26 -15.24
N GLN A 19 -7.51 -15.53 -14.80
CA GLN A 19 -8.73 -16.01 -14.14
C GLN A 19 -8.99 -15.33 -12.80
N ILE A 20 -7.93 -15.04 -12.04
CA ILE A 20 -8.00 -14.27 -10.79
C ILE A 20 -8.54 -12.86 -11.10
N GLY A 21 -7.95 -12.18 -12.08
CA GLY A 21 -8.43 -10.87 -12.52
C GLY A 21 -9.88 -10.88 -12.99
N GLN A 22 -10.30 -11.88 -13.77
CA GLN A 22 -11.68 -12.03 -14.23
C GLN A 22 -12.66 -12.18 -13.06
N GLN A 23 -12.34 -13.09 -12.10
CA GLN A 23 -13.17 -13.31 -10.89
C GLN A 23 -13.26 -12.03 -10.06
N TYR A 24 -12.13 -11.33 -9.87
CA TYR A 24 -12.11 -10.06 -9.15
C TYR A 24 -12.96 -9.01 -9.86
N GLY A 25 -12.77 -8.84 -11.17
CA GLY A 25 -13.54 -7.91 -12.00
C GLY A 25 -15.04 -8.20 -11.96
N GLU A 26 -15.45 -9.46 -11.99
CA GLU A 26 -16.85 -9.87 -11.89
C GLU A 26 -17.44 -9.63 -10.50
N ALA A 27 -16.72 -10.05 -9.44
CA ALA A 27 -17.20 -9.95 -8.06
C ALA A 27 -17.32 -8.50 -7.57
N CYS A 28 -16.41 -7.63 -8.01
CA CYS A 28 -16.33 -6.23 -7.60
C CYS A 28 -16.73 -5.24 -8.70
N ARG A 29 -17.44 -5.68 -9.74
CA ARG A 29 -17.77 -4.91 -10.95
C ARG A 29 -18.30 -3.50 -10.67
N ASP A 30 -19.31 -3.39 -9.84
CA ASP A 30 -19.94 -2.09 -9.55
C ASP A 30 -19.00 -1.17 -8.76
N GLY A 31 -18.26 -1.72 -7.80
CA GLY A 31 -17.23 -1.00 -7.05
C GLY A 31 -16.09 -0.53 -7.95
N ILE A 32 -15.58 -1.38 -8.86
CA ILE A 32 -14.52 -1.02 -9.82
C ILE A 32 -14.96 0.12 -10.72
N ARG A 33 -16.20 0.07 -11.23
CA ARG A 33 -16.77 1.16 -12.05
C ARG A 33 -16.95 2.45 -11.26
N ALA A 34 -17.42 2.35 -10.01
CA ALA A 34 -17.54 3.49 -9.13
C ALA A 34 -16.17 4.12 -8.83
N MET A 35 -15.15 3.28 -8.56
CA MET A 35 -13.79 3.74 -8.35
C MET A 35 -13.18 4.33 -9.63
N THR A 36 -13.49 3.81 -10.84
CA THR A 36 -13.07 4.44 -12.09
C THR A 36 -13.59 5.88 -12.20
N SER A 37 -14.86 6.11 -11.92
CA SER A 37 -15.44 7.46 -11.89
C SER A 37 -14.82 8.32 -10.78
N PHE A 38 -14.62 7.74 -9.59
CA PHE A 38 -13.95 8.41 -8.48
C PHE A 38 -12.56 8.94 -8.86
N TRP A 39 -11.72 8.10 -9.47
CA TRP A 39 -10.39 8.50 -9.93
C TRP A 39 -10.46 9.64 -10.95
N LYS A 40 -11.33 9.51 -11.95
CA LYS A 40 -11.50 10.52 -13.02
C LYS A 40 -11.98 11.86 -12.47
N ASP A 41 -13.08 11.84 -11.70
CA ASP A 41 -13.84 13.04 -11.36
C ASP A 41 -13.35 13.70 -10.08
N ARG A 42 -12.89 12.89 -9.12
CA ARG A 42 -12.50 13.36 -7.77
C ARG A 42 -11.00 13.54 -7.60
N VAL A 43 -10.20 12.75 -8.30
CA VAL A 43 -8.75 12.80 -8.17
C VAL A 43 -8.13 13.55 -9.34
N PHE A 44 -8.24 13.04 -10.55
CA PHE A 44 -7.49 13.59 -11.68
C PHE A 44 -8.05 14.90 -12.23
N ALA A 45 -9.36 15.02 -12.45
CA ALA A 45 -9.91 16.23 -13.02
C ALA A 45 -9.61 17.51 -12.24
N PRO A 46 -9.70 17.54 -10.88
CA PRO A 46 -9.28 18.70 -10.11
C PRO A 46 -7.76 18.83 -9.94
N ALA A 47 -7.04 17.72 -9.91
CA ALA A 47 -5.60 17.70 -9.67
C ALA A 47 -4.77 18.19 -10.88
N ILE A 48 -5.20 17.81 -12.08
CA ILE A 48 -4.52 18.14 -13.34
C ILE A 48 -5.46 18.77 -14.35
N PRO A 49 -6.03 19.96 -14.06
CA PRO A 49 -7.05 20.57 -14.88
C PRO A 49 -6.58 20.93 -16.31
N HIS A 50 -5.27 20.83 -16.58
CA HIS A 50 -4.67 21.10 -17.90
C HIS A 50 -4.49 19.85 -18.74
N VAL A 51 -4.70 18.66 -18.18
CA VAL A 51 -4.58 17.37 -18.88
C VAL A 51 -5.98 16.82 -19.08
N SER A 52 -6.33 16.51 -20.32
CA SER A 52 -7.61 15.85 -20.59
C SER A 52 -7.60 14.40 -20.09
N LEU A 53 -8.78 13.85 -19.81
CA LEU A 53 -8.90 12.44 -19.44
C LEU A 53 -8.38 11.50 -20.53
N ASP A 54 -8.51 11.88 -21.81
CA ASP A 54 -7.99 11.09 -22.93
C ASP A 54 -6.45 11.05 -22.93
N GLU A 55 -5.79 12.17 -22.69
CA GLU A 55 -4.32 12.23 -22.52
C GLU A 55 -3.84 11.43 -21.30
N LEU A 56 -4.59 11.47 -20.19
CA LEU A 56 -4.32 10.68 -19.01
C LEU A 56 -4.41 9.18 -19.30
N MET A 57 -5.46 8.76 -20.01
CA MET A 57 -5.65 7.37 -20.44
C MET A 57 -4.57 6.90 -21.41
N GLU A 58 -4.15 7.76 -22.33
CA GLU A 58 -3.03 7.48 -23.24
C GLU A 58 -1.73 7.31 -22.45
N THR A 59 -1.47 8.18 -21.47
CA THR A 59 -0.32 8.07 -20.58
C THR A 59 -0.35 6.74 -19.81
N ALA A 60 -1.49 6.32 -19.28
CA ALA A 60 -1.64 5.04 -18.59
C ALA A 60 -1.28 3.84 -19.48
N THR A 61 -1.51 3.90 -20.78
CA THR A 61 -1.12 2.82 -21.71
C THR A 61 0.39 2.65 -21.85
N GLN A 62 1.19 3.65 -21.50
CA GLN A 62 2.66 3.56 -21.54
C GLN A 62 3.21 2.56 -20.50
N PHE A 63 2.43 2.20 -19.48
CA PHE A 63 2.82 1.18 -18.48
C PHE A 63 2.76 -0.25 -19.05
N VAL A 64 2.07 -0.50 -20.16
CA VAL A 64 1.89 -1.84 -20.74
C VAL A 64 3.22 -2.53 -21.02
N GLU A 65 4.14 -1.87 -21.74
CA GLU A 65 5.42 -2.48 -22.12
C GLU A 65 6.36 -2.74 -20.92
N PRO A 66 6.51 -1.80 -19.96
CA PRO A 66 7.23 -2.09 -18.71
C PRO A 66 6.64 -3.28 -17.93
N ILE A 67 5.30 -3.34 -17.79
CA ILE A 67 4.65 -4.45 -17.08
C ILE A 67 4.88 -5.76 -17.83
N LYS A 68 4.62 -5.83 -19.14
CA LYS A 68 4.85 -7.04 -19.95
C LYS A 68 6.29 -7.55 -19.89
N THR A 69 7.25 -6.64 -19.82
CA THR A 69 8.67 -6.99 -19.76
C THR A 69 9.09 -7.52 -18.40
N CYS A 70 8.61 -6.89 -17.31
CA CYS A 70 9.10 -7.16 -15.96
C CYS A 70 8.17 -8.05 -15.12
N ALA A 71 6.88 -8.09 -15.46
CA ALA A 71 5.85 -8.75 -14.66
C ALA A 71 4.65 -9.16 -15.54
N PRO A 72 4.86 -9.98 -16.60
CA PRO A 72 3.82 -10.32 -17.58
C PRO A 72 2.59 -10.98 -16.93
N GLU A 73 2.76 -11.71 -15.85
CA GLU A 73 1.68 -12.32 -15.08
C GLU A 73 0.67 -11.30 -14.55
N TYR A 74 1.12 -10.12 -14.14
CA TYR A 74 0.21 -9.07 -13.65
C TYR A 74 -0.44 -8.29 -14.79
N MET A 75 0.17 -8.28 -15.98
CA MET A 75 -0.54 -7.78 -17.16
C MET A 75 -1.77 -8.65 -17.47
N GLU A 76 -1.64 -9.99 -17.36
CA GLU A 76 -2.76 -10.91 -17.50
C GLU A 76 -3.85 -10.67 -16.44
N GLU A 77 -3.46 -10.39 -15.19
CA GLU A 77 -4.41 -10.08 -14.12
C GLU A 77 -5.17 -8.78 -14.42
N LEU A 78 -4.47 -7.71 -14.83
CA LEU A 78 -5.08 -6.43 -15.18
C LEU A 78 -6.04 -6.56 -16.38
N GLU A 79 -5.66 -7.35 -17.40
CA GLU A 79 -6.54 -7.69 -18.52
C GLU A 79 -7.79 -8.46 -18.05
N GLY A 80 -7.59 -9.41 -17.11
CA GLY A 80 -8.69 -10.14 -16.48
C GLY A 80 -9.64 -9.23 -15.70
N ILE A 81 -9.12 -8.28 -14.92
CA ILE A 81 -9.93 -7.27 -14.20
C ILE A 81 -10.79 -6.47 -15.20
N ALA A 82 -10.19 -6.00 -16.31
CA ALA A 82 -10.90 -5.26 -17.34
C ALA A 82 -12.05 -6.09 -17.94
N GLU A 83 -11.81 -7.36 -18.28
CA GLU A 83 -12.81 -8.28 -18.81
C GLU A 83 -13.95 -8.53 -17.82
N GLY A 84 -13.61 -8.89 -16.57
CA GLY A 84 -14.59 -9.19 -15.53
C GLY A 84 -15.43 -7.98 -15.14
N ALA A 85 -14.84 -6.80 -15.01
CA ALA A 85 -15.55 -5.56 -14.70
C ALA A 85 -16.31 -5.00 -15.90
N GLY A 86 -15.95 -5.42 -17.12
CA GLY A 86 -16.53 -4.90 -18.37
C GLY A 86 -16.22 -3.42 -18.58
N ILE A 87 -14.96 -3.03 -18.34
CA ILE A 87 -14.40 -1.68 -18.59
C ILE A 87 -13.18 -1.77 -19.50
N PRO A 88 -12.81 -0.70 -20.20
CA PRO A 88 -11.58 -0.67 -20.99
C PRO A 88 -10.31 -0.89 -20.16
N LEU A 89 -9.32 -1.58 -20.74
CA LEU A 89 -8.05 -1.85 -20.07
C LEU A 89 -7.31 -0.58 -19.64
N ASN A 90 -7.35 0.49 -20.41
CA ASN A 90 -6.72 1.76 -20.05
C ASN A 90 -7.32 2.38 -18.76
N GLU A 91 -8.59 2.11 -18.45
CA GLU A 91 -9.20 2.52 -17.18
C GLU A 91 -8.65 1.70 -15.99
N VAL A 92 -8.39 0.40 -16.18
CA VAL A 92 -7.73 -0.44 -15.18
C VAL A 92 -6.28 -0.02 -15.00
N LEU A 93 -5.57 0.27 -16.10
CA LEU A 93 -4.20 0.79 -16.06
C LEU A 93 -4.12 2.14 -15.35
N MET A 94 -5.08 3.03 -15.59
CA MET A 94 -5.18 4.32 -14.90
C MET A 94 -5.32 4.13 -13.39
N GLN A 95 -6.19 3.22 -12.94
CA GLN A 95 -6.37 2.93 -11.51
C GLN A 95 -5.11 2.32 -10.89
N ASN A 96 -4.42 1.45 -11.61
CA ASN A 96 -3.21 0.75 -11.14
C ASN A 96 -1.92 1.55 -11.35
N GLY A 97 -1.94 2.61 -12.10
CA GLY A 97 -0.88 3.62 -12.23
C GLY A 97 -1.26 4.96 -11.60
N ALA A 98 -2.24 4.97 -10.68
CA ALA A 98 -2.79 6.21 -10.14
C ALA A 98 -1.74 7.04 -9.38
N PHE A 99 -0.83 6.40 -8.66
CA PHE A 99 0.26 7.09 -7.97
C PHE A 99 1.24 7.72 -8.97
N GLU A 100 1.59 7.00 -10.03
CA GLU A 100 2.48 7.45 -11.10
C GLU A 100 1.87 8.61 -11.90
N LEU A 101 0.58 8.55 -12.16
CA LEU A 101 -0.15 9.60 -12.87
C LEU A 101 -0.35 10.85 -11.99
N ASN A 102 -0.42 10.69 -10.67
CA ASN A 102 -0.61 11.78 -9.72
C ASN A 102 0.67 12.59 -9.46
N VAL A 103 1.86 12.06 -9.75
CA VAL A 103 3.13 12.80 -9.61
C VAL A 103 3.15 14.07 -10.47
N ALA A 104 2.37 14.12 -11.55
CA ALA A 104 2.19 15.32 -12.37
C ALA A 104 1.27 16.38 -11.71
N ALA A 105 0.62 16.04 -10.60
CA ALA A 105 -0.39 16.88 -9.96
C ALA A 105 -0.14 16.97 -8.45
N PRO A 106 0.08 18.17 -7.91
CA PRO A 106 0.36 18.35 -6.47
C PRO A 106 -0.94 18.29 -5.64
N VAL A 107 -1.81 17.34 -5.89
CA VAL A 107 -3.00 17.10 -5.06
C VAL A 107 -2.76 15.88 -4.21
N TYR A 108 -2.62 16.11 -2.93
CA TYR A 108 -2.29 15.11 -1.96
C TYR A 108 -3.45 14.85 -1.00
N PHE A 109 -3.80 13.60 -0.79
CA PHE A 109 -4.99 13.20 -0.03
C PHE A 109 -4.69 12.48 1.28
N GLY A 110 -3.44 12.20 1.61
CA GLY A 110 -3.15 11.42 2.80
C GLY A 110 -1.70 11.01 2.92
N GLY A 111 -1.41 10.07 3.77
CA GLY A 111 -0.09 9.52 4.03
C GLY A 111 -0.15 8.05 4.36
N CYS A 112 0.97 7.55 4.80
CA CYS A 112 1.07 6.18 5.30
C CYS A 112 2.00 6.16 6.49
N THR A 113 1.73 5.28 7.45
CA THR A 113 2.65 4.99 8.54
C THR A 113 2.76 3.49 8.66
N SER A 114 3.96 2.95 8.43
CA SER A 114 4.25 1.52 8.48
C SER A 114 5.25 1.20 9.60
N PHE A 115 5.24 -0.05 10.04
CA PHE A 115 6.17 -0.57 11.03
C PHE A 115 6.39 -2.06 10.84
N ALA A 116 7.54 -2.55 11.34
CA ALA A 116 7.79 -3.96 11.61
C ALA A 116 8.64 -4.12 12.87
N ALA A 117 8.41 -5.20 13.60
CA ALA A 117 9.22 -5.62 14.72
C ALA A 117 9.34 -7.14 14.78
N THR A 118 10.44 -7.64 15.37
CA THR A 118 10.71 -9.08 15.51
C THR A 118 11.58 -9.37 16.73
N GLY A 119 11.85 -10.63 16.99
CA GLY A 119 12.87 -11.08 17.95
C GLY A 119 12.65 -10.55 19.36
N LYS A 120 13.66 -9.86 19.91
CA LYS A 120 13.59 -9.33 21.29
C LYS A 120 12.67 -8.14 21.47
N ALA A 121 12.30 -7.46 20.37
CA ALA A 121 11.35 -6.36 20.43
C ALA A 121 9.93 -6.87 20.65
N THR A 122 9.64 -8.09 20.26
CA THR A 122 8.31 -8.71 20.38
C THR A 122 8.20 -9.65 21.58
N LYS A 123 7.00 -9.82 22.09
CA LYS A 123 6.69 -10.59 23.30
C LYS A 123 6.98 -12.09 23.18
N ASP A 124 6.79 -12.64 22.00
CA ASP A 124 6.95 -14.08 21.72
C ASP A 124 8.02 -14.39 20.67
N GLY A 125 8.77 -13.38 20.24
CA GLY A 125 9.82 -13.49 19.23
C GLY A 125 9.33 -13.50 17.79
N LYS A 126 7.99 -13.51 17.55
CA LYS A 126 7.42 -13.50 16.22
C LYS A 126 7.49 -12.12 15.57
N THR A 127 7.46 -12.10 14.25
CA THR A 127 7.37 -10.88 13.49
C THR A 127 5.95 -10.30 13.53
N VAL A 128 5.84 -9.02 13.83
CA VAL A 128 4.61 -8.24 13.65
C VAL A 128 4.91 -7.06 12.74
N ALA A 129 4.07 -6.85 11.74
CA ALA A 129 4.21 -5.73 10.81
C ALA A 129 2.86 -5.17 10.40
N GLY A 130 2.79 -3.90 10.07
CA GLY A 130 1.51 -3.28 9.72
C GLY A 130 1.63 -1.88 9.20
N GLN A 131 0.48 -1.34 8.76
CA GLN A 131 0.39 -0.03 8.15
C GLN A 131 -1.00 0.58 8.30
N ASN A 132 -1.06 1.89 8.47
CA ASN A 132 -2.20 2.71 8.09
C ASN A 132 -2.00 3.26 6.69
N PHE A 133 -3.03 3.16 5.88
CA PHE A 133 -3.09 3.77 4.55
C PHE A 133 -4.09 4.92 4.59
N ASP A 134 -3.58 6.14 4.45
CA ASP A 134 -4.37 7.34 4.45
C ASP A 134 -4.57 7.78 2.99
N TRP A 135 -5.82 8.12 2.65
CA TRP A 135 -6.18 8.56 1.31
C TRP A 135 -7.41 9.47 1.35
N CYS A 136 -7.85 9.94 0.18
CA CYS A 136 -9.01 10.82 0.09
C CYS A 136 -10.31 10.12 0.47
N ASP A 137 -11.22 10.88 1.06
CA ASP A 137 -12.56 10.45 1.45
C ASP A 137 -13.35 9.91 0.25
N GLY A 138 -13.98 8.74 0.43
CA GLY A 138 -14.79 8.06 -0.58
C GLY A 138 -14.05 6.99 -1.39
N ALA A 139 -12.75 6.74 -1.14
CA ALA A 139 -12.07 5.58 -1.71
C ALA A 139 -12.56 4.29 -1.04
N GLU A 140 -12.99 3.32 -1.85
CA GLU A 140 -13.43 2.00 -1.39
C GLU A 140 -12.27 1.01 -1.46
N PHE A 141 -12.22 0.07 -0.51
CA PHE A 141 -11.20 -0.98 -0.46
C PHE A 141 -11.81 -2.34 -0.14
N ALA A 142 -11.08 -3.41 -0.48
CA ALA A 142 -11.51 -4.79 -0.27
C ALA A 142 -10.38 -5.64 0.33
N ALA A 143 -10.76 -6.55 1.24
CA ALA A 143 -9.89 -7.63 1.69
C ALA A 143 -9.96 -8.79 0.70
N MET A 144 -8.80 -9.31 0.29
CA MET A 144 -8.70 -10.34 -0.75
C MET A 144 -7.74 -11.46 -0.36
N LYS A 145 -8.14 -12.69 -0.70
CA LYS A 145 -7.28 -13.87 -0.71
C LYS A 145 -7.09 -14.32 -2.15
N ILE A 146 -5.87 -14.25 -2.64
CA ILE A 146 -5.48 -14.60 -4.00
C ILE A 146 -4.72 -15.92 -3.96
N VAL A 147 -5.17 -16.92 -4.71
CA VAL A 147 -4.57 -18.27 -4.74
C VAL A 147 -4.19 -18.60 -6.18
N PRO A 148 -3.00 -18.15 -6.65
CA PRO A 148 -2.54 -18.45 -8.00
C PRO A 148 -2.19 -19.93 -8.15
N ASN A 149 -2.29 -20.45 -9.40
CA ASN A 149 -1.84 -21.83 -9.70
C ASN A 149 -0.34 -22.00 -9.45
N ASP A 150 0.44 -20.94 -9.69
CA ASP A 150 1.89 -20.93 -9.52
C ASP A 150 2.29 -19.77 -8.60
N GLY A 151 2.89 -20.10 -7.46
CA GLY A 151 3.35 -19.11 -6.48
C GLY A 151 2.60 -19.15 -5.15
N PRO A 152 2.98 -18.27 -4.23
CA PRO A 152 2.35 -18.16 -2.91
C PRO A 152 0.91 -17.67 -2.98
N ALA A 153 0.06 -18.18 -2.09
CA ALA A 153 -1.23 -17.55 -1.81
C ALA A 153 -1.01 -16.24 -1.04
N ILE A 154 -1.79 -15.22 -1.37
CA ILE A 154 -1.71 -13.87 -0.80
C ILE A 154 -2.99 -13.56 -0.03
N LEU A 155 -2.85 -12.96 1.15
CA LEU A 155 -3.95 -12.34 1.90
C LEU A 155 -3.59 -10.86 2.11
N GLY A 156 -4.44 -9.96 1.63
CA GLY A 156 -4.15 -8.55 1.71
C GLY A 156 -5.35 -7.65 1.45
N VAL A 157 -5.05 -6.38 1.27
CA VAL A 157 -6.03 -5.31 1.05
C VAL A 157 -5.58 -4.42 -0.10
N ALA A 158 -6.55 -3.94 -0.88
CA ALA A 158 -6.33 -2.97 -1.95
C ALA A 158 -7.54 -2.04 -2.09
N ILE A 159 -7.33 -0.86 -2.67
CA ILE A 159 -8.44 -0.06 -3.20
C ILE A 159 -9.12 -0.88 -4.31
N VAL A 160 -10.45 -0.86 -4.34
CA VAL A 160 -11.23 -1.64 -5.30
C VAL A 160 -10.85 -1.27 -6.74
N GLY A 161 -10.44 -2.26 -7.53
CA GLY A 161 -9.92 -2.12 -8.90
C GLY A 161 -8.39 -2.11 -9.00
N GLN A 162 -7.69 -2.05 -7.86
CA GLN A 162 -6.24 -2.10 -7.80
C GLN A 162 -5.71 -3.49 -7.42
N LEU A 163 -4.46 -3.77 -7.77
CA LEU A 163 -3.71 -4.95 -7.36
C LEU A 163 -3.40 -4.92 -5.86
N VAL A 164 -3.25 -6.11 -5.24
CA VAL A 164 -2.97 -6.24 -3.80
C VAL A 164 -1.50 -5.99 -3.51
N MET A 165 -1.19 -4.86 -2.88
CA MET A 165 0.18 -4.50 -2.50
C MET A 165 0.44 -4.68 -0.99
N PHE A 166 -0.58 -4.60 -0.15
CA PHE A 166 -0.46 -4.62 1.31
C PHE A 166 -0.99 -5.93 1.88
N GLY A 167 -0.17 -6.65 2.65
CA GLY A 167 -0.58 -7.90 3.25
C GLY A 167 0.56 -8.87 3.51
N LEU A 168 0.22 -10.17 3.45
CA LEU A 168 1.18 -11.26 3.63
C LEU A 168 0.87 -12.42 2.67
N ASN A 169 1.86 -13.32 2.52
CA ASN A 169 1.69 -14.54 1.76
C ASN A 169 1.91 -15.81 2.60
N ASP A 170 1.53 -16.98 2.06
CA ASP A 170 1.63 -18.29 2.74
C ASP A 170 3.06 -18.81 2.90
N ARG A 171 4.06 -18.10 2.38
CA ARG A 171 5.49 -18.36 2.60
C ARG A 171 6.03 -17.55 3.77
N GLY A 172 5.20 -16.68 4.35
CA GLY A 172 5.54 -15.85 5.48
C GLY A 172 6.29 -14.58 5.11
N VAL A 173 5.98 -13.98 3.96
CA VAL A 173 6.44 -12.65 3.55
C VAL A 173 5.30 -11.67 3.74
N SER A 174 5.51 -10.61 4.52
CA SER A 174 4.64 -9.43 4.60
C SER A 174 5.25 -8.28 3.81
N HIS A 175 4.39 -7.46 3.19
CA HIS A 175 4.80 -6.29 2.41
C HIS A 175 3.88 -5.10 2.68
N PHE A 176 4.51 -3.94 2.89
CA PHE A 176 3.89 -2.63 3.07
C PHE A 176 4.65 -1.59 2.25
N ALA A 177 4.05 -0.43 2.03
CA ALA A 177 4.70 0.60 1.23
C ALA A 177 4.24 2.01 1.62
N ASN A 178 5.14 2.98 1.48
CA ASN A 178 4.87 4.39 1.73
C ASN A 178 5.29 5.21 0.51
N GLU A 179 4.43 6.09 0.03
CA GLU A 179 4.77 7.02 -1.04
C GLU A 179 5.90 7.95 -0.59
N LEU A 180 6.87 8.18 -1.48
CA LEU A 180 7.97 9.12 -1.29
C LEU A 180 7.96 10.13 -2.42
N VAL A 181 8.27 11.37 -2.10
CA VAL A 181 8.28 12.44 -3.10
C VAL A 181 9.70 12.71 -3.55
N TYR A 182 9.96 12.44 -4.83
CA TYR A 182 11.27 12.57 -5.47
C TYR A 182 11.15 13.43 -6.74
N PRO A 183 12.16 14.27 -7.07
CA PRO A 183 12.06 15.25 -8.16
C PRO A 183 12.04 14.65 -9.57
N LYS A 184 11.98 13.33 -9.70
CA LYS A 184 12.02 12.63 -10.98
C LYS A 184 11.03 11.46 -11.00
N SER A 185 10.24 11.39 -12.05
CA SER A 185 9.45 10.24 -12.45
C SER A 185 9.85 9.78 -13.86
N VAL A 186 9.62 8.53 -14.18
CA VAL A 186 9.91 7.94 -15.50
C VAL A 186 8.76 7.00 -15.91
N VAL A 187 8.71 6.65 -17.19
CA VAL A 187 7.86 5.53 -17.61
C VAL A 187 8.54 4.24 -17.16
N GLY A 188 7.94 3.57 -16.19
CA GLY A 188 8.46 2.35 -15.57
C GLY A 188 7.34 1.41 -15.17
N VAL A 189 7.64 0.45 -14.31
CA VAL A 189 6.63 -0.46 -13.75
C VAL A 189 5.89 0.27 -12.63
N PRO A 190 4.55 0.31 -12.65
CA PRO A 190 3.76 0.92 -11.60
C PRO A 190 4.02 0.29 -10.22
N SER A 191 4.00 1.10 -9.18
CA SER A 191 4.29 0.71 -7.79
C SER A 191 3.39 -0.42 -7.28
N LEU A 192 2.12 -0.43 -7.63
CA LEU A 192 1.20 -1.52 -7.27
C LEU A 192 1.62 -2.86 -7.87
N VAL A 193 2.10 -2.86 -9.12
CA VAL A 193 2.64 -4.06 -9.78
C VAL A 193 3.92 -4.54 -9.08
N VAL A 194 4.82 -3.61 -8.73
CA VAL A 194 6.06 -3.93 -7.98
C VAL A 194 5.71 -4.53 -6.62
N GLY A 195 4.76 -3.93 -5.90
CA GLY A 195 4.34 -4.38 -4.57
C GLY A 195 3.70 -5.77 -4.59
N GLN A 196 2.74 -6.04 -5.49
CA GLN A 196 2.16 -7.37 -5.61
C GLN A 196 3.18 -8.41 -6.04
N LYS A 197 4.10 -8.07 -6.95
CA LYS A 197 5.20 -8.92 -7.36
C LYS A 197 6.14 -9.26 -6.20
N ALA A 198 6.44 -8.30 -5.32
CA ALA A 198 7.21 -8.52 -4.11
C ALA A 198 6.48 -9.45 -3.12
N LEU A 199 5.18 -9.20 -2.91
CA LEU A 199 4.32 -10.02 -2.05
C LEU A 199 4.12 -11.44 -2.58
N SER A 200 4.30 -11.68 -3.89
CA SER A 200 4.27 -13.02 -4.50
C SER A 200 5.59 -13.78 -4.41
N GLN A 201 6.61 -13.24 -3.73
CA GLN A 201 7.89 -13.92 -3.61
C GLN A 201 7.90 -14.90 -2.44
N PRO A 202 8.63 -16.03 -2.57
CA PRO A 202 8.65 -17.07 -1.53
C PRO A 202 9.59 -16.78 -0.36
N SER A 203 10.31 -15.67 -0.34
CA SER A 203 11.24 -15.31 0.74
C SER A 203 11.65 -13.84 0.68
N ILE A 204 12.09 -13.27 1.81
CA ILE A 204 12.58 -11.90 1.93
C ILE A 204 13.71 -11.58 0.93
N PRO A 205 14.77 -12.40 0.76
CA PRO A 205 15.81 -12.10 -0.23
C PRO A 205 15.30 -12.04 -1.67
N LYS A 206 14.28 -12.85 -2.02
CA LYS A 206 13.68 -12.79 -3.37
C LYS A 206 12.79 -11.57 -3.53
N ALA A 207 12.00 -11.20 -2.51
CA ALA A 207 11.20 -9.99 -2.50
C ALA A 207 12.08 -8.74 -2.62
N LEU A 208 13.14 -8.64 -1.83
CA LEU A 208 14.12 -7.56 -1.90
C LEU A 208 14.75 -7.44 -3.29
N ARG A 209 15.21 -8.57 -3.86
CA ARG A 209 15.79 -8.58 -5.21
C ARG A 209 14.76 -8.14 -6.25
N CYS A 210 13.54 -8.61 -6.13
CA CYS A 210 12.44 -8.25 -7.02
C CYS A 210 12.22 -6.73 -7.04
N ILE A 211 12.09 -6.11 -5.87
CA ILE A 211 11.93 -4.66 -5.73
C ILE A 211 13.15 -3.92 -6.30
N ALA A 212 14.35 -4.29 -5.85
CA ALA A 212 15.58 -3.59 -6.21
C ALA A 212 15.93 -3.64 -7.72
N GLN A 213 15.47 -4.67 -8.44
CA GLN A 213 15.78 -4.87 -9.87
C GLN A 213 14.64 -4.48 -10.81
N THR A 214 13.45 -4.17 -10.30
CA THR A 214 12.34 -3.71 -11.13
C THR A 214 12.48 -2.21 -11.37
N PRO A 215 12.50 -1.74 -12.64
CA PRO A 215 12.55 -0.32 -12.95
C PRO A 215 11.27 0.36 -12.46
N CYS A 216 11.34 1.04 -11.32
CA CYS A 216 10.21 1.76 -10.75
C CYS A 216 9.95 3.07 -11.48
N ALA A 217 8.68 3.47 -11.58
CA ALA A 217 8.28 4.71 -12.25
C ALA A 217 8.41 5.94 -11.34
N ILE A 218 8.18 5.78 -10.04
CA ILE A 218 8.22 6.82 -9.01
C ILE A 218 9.04 6.35 -7.81
N ALA A 219 9.25 7.24 -6.85
CA ALA A 219 9.84 6.86 -5.57
C ALA A 219 8.81 6.22 -4.65
N LEU A 220 9.21 5.15 -3.98
CA LEU A 220 8.39 4.45 -3.00
C LEU A 220 9.28 3.78 -1.95
N ASN A 221 8.80 3.74 -0.73
CA ASN A 221 9.34 2.88 0.30
C ASN A 221 8.65 1.51 0.27
N HIS A 222 9.40 0.43 0.41
CA HIS A 222 8.90 -0.93 0.53
C HIS A 222 9.44 -1.58 1.81
N LEU A 223 8.58 -1.75 2.81
CA LEU A 223 8.86 -2.50 4.01
C LEU A 223 8.50 -3.96 3.80
N ILE A 224 9.48 -4.85 3.91
CA ILE A 224 9.29 -6.30 3.85
C ILE A 224 9.73 -6.95 5.15
N ALA A 225 8.88 -7.83 5.69
CA ALA A 225 9.12 -8.53 6.95
C ALA A 225 8.72 -10.00 6.83
N GLY A 226 9.52 -10.89 7.40
CA GLY A 226 9.39 -12.33 7.22
C GLY A 226 9.21 -13.12 8.51
N LYS A 227 8.60 -14.30 8.40
CA LYS A 227 8.40 -15.25 9.49
C LYS A 227 9.69 -15.74 10.14
N ASP A 228 10.83 -15.63 9.45
CA ASP A 228 12.13 -16.08 9.96
C ASP A 228 12.86 -14.95 10.74
N GLY A 229 12.17 -13.82 10.99
CA GLY A 229 12.71 -12.66 11.69
C GLY A 229 13.52 -11.71 10.79
N ASP A 230 13.69 -12.03 9.50
CA ASP A 230 14.30 -11.13 8.54
C ASP A 230 13.35 -9.98 8.20
N MET A 231 13.83 -8.75 8.26
CA MET A 231 13.09 -7.58 7.80
C MET A 231 14.04 -6.53 7.26
N ILE A 232 13.58 -5.76 6.29
CA ILE A 232 14.32 -4.68 5.67
C ILE A 232 13.35 -3.70 5.04
N ASP A 233 13.75 -2.44 5.03
CA ASP A 233 13.06 -1.39 4.30
C ASP A 233 13.93 -0.95 3.11
N ILE A 234 13.32 -0.71 1.97
CA ILE A 234 14.01 -0.25 0.76
C ILE A 234 13.29 0.95 0.17
N GLU A 235 13.97 2.07 0.15
CA GLU A 235 13.55 3.28 -0.54
C GLU A 235 14.03 3.19 -1.99
N VAL A 236 13.10 2.98 -2.92
CA VAL A 236 13.41 2.95 -4.35
C VAL A 236 13.16 4.31 -4.97
N THR A 237 13.99 4.67 -5.94
CA THR A 237 13.78 5.82 -6.83
C THR A 237 14.10 5.40 -8.27
N PRO A 238 13.69 6.17 -9.28
CA PRO A 238 14.09 5.89 -10.67
C PRO A 238 15.60 5.85 -10.91
N ASP A 239 16.41 6.39 -9.99
CA ASP A 239 17.86 6.52 -10.17
C ASP A 239 18.68 5.56 -9.29
N LYS A 240 18.23 5.31 -8.06
CA LYS A 240 19.00 4.56 -7.05
C LYS A 240 18.12 4.10 -5.90
N ASN A 241 18.59 3.11 -5.17
CA ASN A 241 17.90 2.55 -4.02
C ASN A 241 18.65 2.81 -2.71
N GLY A 242 17.91 3.11 -1.64
CA GLY A 242 18.39 3.16 -0.26
C GLY A 242 17.93 1.93 0.50
N TYR A 243 18.67 1.54 1.53
CA TYR A 243 18.33 0.37 2.35
C TYR A 243 18.39 0.76 3.82
N ILE A 244 17.34 0.41 4.56
CA ILE A 244 17.20 0.66 5.99
C ILE A 244 17.13 -0.69 6.69
N LEU A 245 18.13 -0.96 7.53
CA LEU A 245 18.15 -2.15 8.37
C LEU A 245 17.45 -1.85 9.71
N PRO A 246 16.90 -2.89 10.37
CA PRO A 246 16.26 -2.71 11.66
C PRO A 246 17.23 -2.16 12.72
N ASP A 247 16.78 -1.18 13.47
CA ASP A 247 17.44 -0.73 14.68
C ASP A 247 16.74 -1.34 15.88
N ARG A 248 17.49 -2.09 16.70
CA ARG A 248 16.92 -2.84 17.85
C ARG A 248 15.70 -3.71 17.45
N GLU A 249 15.81 -4.39 16.29
CA GLU A 249 14.75 -5.27 15.77
C GLU A 249 13.41 -4.55 15.50
N ILE A 250 13.47 -3.24 15.20
CA ILE A 250 12.32 -2.38 14.85
C ILE A 250 12.64 -1.60 13.57
N ILE A 251 11.67 -1.48 12.70
CA ILE A 251 11.65 -0.54 11.58
C ILE A 251 10.34 0.25 11.65
N THR A 252 10.40 1.56 11.41
CA THR A 252 9.23 2.42 11.18
C THR A 252 9.49 3.30 9.97
N HIS A 253 8.46 3.60 9.22
CA HIS A 253 8.54 4.50 8.08
C HIS A 253 7.25 5.29 7.86
N ALA A 254 7.37 6.48 7.29
CA ALA A 254 6.22 7.26 6.84
C ALA A 254 6.49 7.75 5.40
N ASN A 255 6.32 9.03 5.08
CA ASN A 255 6.40 9.55 3.72
C ASN A 255 7.57 10.53 3.51
N HIS A 256 8.75 10.24 4.07
CA HIS A 256 9.98 10.99 3.89
C HIS A 256 11.18 10.06 3.80
N PHE A 257 12.22 10.44 3.10
CA PHE A 257 13.43 9.63 2.99
C PHE A 257 14.20 9.55 4.31
N GLN A 258 14.51 8.34 4.74
CA GLN A 258 15.38 8.08 5.91
C GLN A 258 16.82 7.78 5.50
N THR A 259 17.06 7.30 4.27
CA THR A 259 18.40 7.02 3.76
C THR A 259 19.19 8.31 3.57
N PRO A 260 20.37 8.51 4.21
CA PRO A 260 21.08 9.80 4.24
C PRO A 260 21.41 10.40 2.87
N PHE A 261 21.70 9.58 1.86
CA PHE A 261 22.03 10.09 0.53
C PHE A 261 20.80 10.37 -0.35
N LEU A 262 19.59 9.98 0.09
CA LEU A 262 18.31 10.31 -0.54
C LEU A 262 17.64 11.53 0.09
N GLN A 263 17.85 11.76 1.39
CA GLN A 263 17.28 12.92 2.12
C GLN A 263 17.49 14.28 1.45
N PRO A 264 18.64 14.59 0.83
CA PRO A 264 18.79 15.86 0.12
C PRO A 264 17.88 16.04 -1.11
N HIS A 265 17.20 14.97 -1.54
CA HIS A 265 16.28 14.97 -2.67
C HIS A 265 14.82 14.84 -2.21
N ASP A 266 14.59 14.81 -0.89
CA ASP A 266 13.26 14.73 -0.32
C ASP A 266 12.45 16.00 -0.62
N MET A 267 11.24 15.82 -1.09
CA MET A 267 10.30 16.90 -1.38
C MET A 267 9.02 16.81 -0.51
N ALA A 268 9.02 15.97 0.52
CA ALA A 268 7.87 15.73 1.37
C ALA A 268 7.32 17.03 2.01
N ASP A 269 8.22 17.94 2.44
CA ASP A 269 7.87 19.23 3.03
C ASP A 269 7.35 20.26 2.01
N GLN A 270 7.61 20.07 0.73
CA GLN A 270 7.18 20.97 -0.34
C GLN A 270 5.78 20.65 -0.86
N ILE A 271 5.24 19.46 -0.52
CA ILE A 271 3.94 19.00 -0.99
C ILE A 271 2.96 19.00 0.17
N PHE A 272 2.74 17.97 0.92
CA PHE A 272 1.72 17.99 2.00
C PHE A 272 2.10 17.09 3.19
N PHE A 273 3.31 16.55 3.17
CA PHE A 273 3.73 15.55 4.14
C PHE A 273 4.52 16.11 5.33
N VAL A 274 4.34 17.36 5.69
CA VAL A 274 5.10 17.95 6.80
C VAL A 274 4.90 17.21 8.14
N ASP A 275 3.78 16.54 8.29
CA ASP A 275 3.47 15.69 9.45
C ASP A 275 4.17 14.34 9.43
N THR A 276 4.75 13.94 8.30
CA THR A 276 5.40 12.62 8.12
C THR A 276 6.48 12.36 9.17
N TYR A 277 7.30 13.38 9.49
CA TYR A 277 8.35 13.28 10.51
C TYR A 277 7.78 13.02 11.89
N LEU A 278 6.64 13.64 12.22
CA LEU A 278 5.97 13.45 13.51
C LEU A 278 5.28 12.10 13.62
N ARG A 279 4.71 11.59 12.51
CA ARG A 279 4.08 10.27 12.45
C ARG A 279 5.12 9.15 12.65
N ASP A 280 6.23 9.20 11.91
CA ASP A 280 7.31 8.25 12.06
C ASP A 280 7.94 8.31 13.46
N TYR A 281 8.28 9.52 13.94
CA TYR A 281 8.81 9.71 15.29
C TYR A 281 7.86 9.16 16.36
N ARG A 282 6.54 9.40 16.21
CA ARG A 282 5.55 8.91 17.18
C ARG A 282 5.42 7.39 17.14
N MET A 283 5.41 6.77 15.95
CA MET A 283 5.38 5.31 15.82
C MET A 283 6.63 4.70 16.46
N ARG A 284 7.82 5.24 16.14
CA ARG A 284 9.08 4.80 16.74
C ARG A 284 9.05 4.88 18.26
N GLN A 285 8.58 6.00 18.82
CA GLN A 285 8.44 6.20 20.26
C GLN A 285 7.54 5.13 20.89
N LEU A 286 6.37 4.85 20.30
CA LEU A 286 5.47 3.82 20.80
C LEU A 286 6.11 2.43 20.78
N MET A 287 6.80 2.09 19.69
CA MET A 287 7.49 0.81 19.54
C MET A 287 8.62 0.64 20.58
N GLU A 288 9.36 1.72 20.88
CA GLU A 288 10.45 1.71 21.86
C GLU A 288 9.95 1.69 23.31
N ASP A 289 8.88 2.42 23.62
CA ASP A 289 8.27 2.46 24.95
C ASP A 289 7.77 1.06 25.39
N TYR A 290 7.36 0.22 24.42
CA TYR A 290 6.87 -1.13 24.66
C TYR A 290 7.81 -2.22 24.13
N TYR A 291 9.11 -1.93 24.05
CA TYR A 291 10.11 -2.90 23.61
C TYR A 291 10.10 -4.19 24.45
N GLY A 292 9.98 -5.34 23.78
CA GLY A 292 9.84 -6.66 24.43
C GLY A 292 8.39 -7.07 24.72
N GLU A 293 7.43 -6.19 24.47
CA GLU A 293 6.01 -6.45 24.71
C GLU A 293 5.18 -6.38 23.39
N LEU A 294 5.83 -6.09 22.26
CA LEU A 294 5.15 -5.88 21.00
C LEU A 294 4.46 -7.17 20.53
N GLU A 295 3.18 -7.06 20.24
CA GLU A 295 2.33 -8.10 19.67
C GLU A 295 1.25 -7.44 18.81
N ALA A 296 0.54 -8.22 17.97
CA ALA A 296 -0.43 -7.67 17.03
C ALA A 296 -1.49 -6.78 17.70
N GLN A 297 -2.03 -7.21 18.84
CA GLN A 297 -3.06 -6.46 19.57
C GLN A 297 -2.56 -5.11 20.05
N LEU A 298 -1.34 -5.05 20.57
CA LEU A 298 -0.73 -3.81 21.04
C LEU A 298 -0.40 -2.87 19.87
N THR A 299 0.17 -3.40 18.79
CA THR A 299 0.53 -2.58 17.62
C THR A 299 -0.71 -2.07 16.88
N MET A 300 -1.82 -2.80 16.89
CA MET A 300 -3.12 -2.29 16.41
C MET A 300 -3.62 -1.08 17.23
N GLU A 301 -3.32 -1.01 18.54
CA GLU A 301 -3.62 0.20 19.34
C GLU A 301 -2.69 1.37 18.95
N PHE A 302 -1.44 1.12 18.53
CA PHE A 302 -0.56 2.18 18.00
C PHE A 302 -1.09 2.74 16.69
N LEU A 303 -1.61 1.89 15.80
CA LEU A 303 -2.26 2.30 14.56
C LEU A 303 -3.55 3.13 14.80
N ARG A 304 -4.09 3.14 16.02
CA ARG A 304 -5.22 3.97 16.46
C ARG A 304 -4.80 5.29 17.08
N ASP A 305 -3.50 5.57 17.21
CA ASP A 305 -3.02 6.78 17.86
C ASP A 305 -3.46 8.02 17.06
N LYS A 306 -4.23 8.89 17.74
CA LYS A 306 -4.77 10.15 17.20
C LYS A 306 -3.93 11.37 17.56
N ARG A 307 -2.78 11.18 18.17
CA ARG A 307 -1.91 12.32 18.51
C ARG A 307 -1.49 13.02 17.22
N GLY A 308 -1.76 14.30 17.13
CA GLY A 308 -1.51 15.09 15.92
C GLY A 308 -2.70 15.16 14.95
N CYS A 309 -3.91 14.62 15.34
CA CYS A 309 -5.09 14.74 14.48
C CYS A 309 -5.31 16.18 13.97
N PRO A 310 -5.75 16.32 12.68
CA PRO A 310 -6.26 15.25 11.80
C PRO A 310 -5.19 14.39 11.12
N THR A 311 -3.90 14.76 11.17
CA THR A 311 -2.80 14.16 10.41
C THR A 311 -1.85 13.30 11.26
N GLY A 312 -2.35 12.64 12.33
CA GLY A 312 -1.58 11.70 13.16
C GLY A 312 -1.32 10.34 12.50
N ILE A 313 -0.81 9.35 13.28
CA ILE A 313 -0.65 7.95 12.81
C ILE A 313 -1.98 7.44 12.24
N CYS A 314 -3.09 7.69 12.93
CA CYS A 314 -4.43 7.51 12.37
C CYS A 314 -4.95 8.85 11.90
N GLY A 315 -4.97 9.04 10.59
CA GLY A 315 -5.56 10.22 9.95
C GLY A 315 -7.09 10.23 10.12
N MET A 316 -7.63 11.42 10.41
CA MET A 316 -9.07 11.62 10.57
C MET A 316 -9.56 12.64 9.55
N TYR A 317 -10.65 12.33 8.87
CA TYR A 317 -11.26 13.29 7.94
C TYR A 317 -11.67 14.57 8.66
N ASP A 318 -11.20 15.71 8.16
CA ASP A 318 -11.68 17.02 8.58
C ASP A 318 -12.83 17.44 7.67
N PRO A 319 -14.09 17.47 8.17
CA PRO A 319 -15.25 17.81 7.35
C PRO A 319 -15.28 19.30 6.95
N GLU A 320 -14.46 20.16 7.55
CA GLU A 320 -14.37 21.58 7.22
C GLU A 320 -13.46 21.83 6.01
N LEU A 321 -12.57 20.88 5.67
CA LEU A 321 -11.73 20.99 4.49
C LEU A 321 -12.51 20.77 3.19
N PRO A 322 -12.09 21.41 2.08
CA PRO A 322 -12.57 21.08 0.76
C PRO A 322 -12.43 19.57 0.50
N LEU A 323 -13.37 18.99 -0.24
CA LEU A 323 -13.41 17.56 -0.48
C LEU A 323 -12.11 16.99 -1.08
N ILE A 324 -11.41 17.81 -1.89
CA ILE A 324 -10.13 17.47 -2.52
C ILE A 324 -8.95 17.47 -1.53
N GLU A 325 -9.09 18.15 -0.39
CA GLU A 325 -8.07 18.21 0.67
C GLU A 325 -8.41 17.29 1.84
N ARG A 326 -9.57 16.60 1.78
CA ARG A 326 -10.09 15.77 2.85
C ARG A 326 -9.50 14.37 2.77
N GLY A 327 -8.40 14.16 3.50
CA GLY A 327 -7.73 12.86 3.65
C GLY A 327 -7.87 12.27 5.04
N GLY A 328 -7.68 10.97 5.14
CA GLY A 328 -7.66 10.23 6.41
C GLY A 328 -7.40 8.75 6.20
N THR A 329 -7.24 7.99 7.28
CA THR A 329 -7.01 6.55 7.20
C THR A 329 -8.23 5.84 6.63
N ILE A 330 -8.08 5.29 5.43
CA ILE A 330 -9.15 4.51 4.78
C ILE A 330 -9.12 3.05 5.20
N PHE A 331 -7.93 2.50 5.41
CA PHE A 331 -7.78 1.18 6.04
C PHE A 331 -6.50 1.09 6.87
N SER A 332 -6.53 0.14 7.79
CA SER A 332 -5.43 -0.28 8.63
C SER A 332 -5.24 -1.78 8.54
N ILE A 333 -4.01 -2.25 8.45
CA ILE A 333 -3.67 -3.67 8.39
C ILE A 333 -2.50 -3.98 9.33
N CYS A 334 -2.61 -5.10 10.06
CA CYS A 334 -1.54 -5.68 10.87
C CYS A 334 -1.39 -7.16 10.51
N THR A 335 -0.17 -7.68 10.43
CA THR A 335 0.12 -9.06 10.05
C THR A 335 1.07 -9.75 11.03
N VAL A 336 0.89 -11.07 11.18
CA VAL A 336 1.85 -11.97 11.84
C VAL A 336 2.15 -13.09 10.85
N PRO A 337 3.27 -12.99 10.11
CA PRO A 337 3.58 -13.91 9.00
C PRO A 337 3.78 -15.35 9.44
N GLU A 338 4.28 -15.62 10.67
CA GLU A 338 4.41 -16.97 11.23
C GLU A 338 3.06 -17.67 11.40
N GLU A 339 2.00 -16.89 11.63
CA GLU A 339 0.65 -17.42 11.85
C GLU A 339 -0.21 -17.40 10.59
N GLY A 340 0.28 -16.78 9.50
CA GLY A 340 -0.51 -16.56 8.29
C GLY A 340 -1.73 -15.68 8.53
N LYS A 341 -1.68 -14.76 9.50
CA LYS A 341 -2.81 -13.92 9.93
C LYS A 341 -2.64 -12.46 9.54
N ALA A 342 -3.76 -11.87 9.17
CA ALA A 342 -3.92 -10.43 9.01
C ALA A 342 -5.15 -9.93 9.77
N TRP A 343 -5.02 -8.79 10.43
CA TRP A 343 -6.13 -8.03 10.99
C TRP A 343 -6.31 -6.77 10.15
N ILE A 344 -7.50 -6.56 9.61
CA ILE A 344 -7.82 -5.44 8.73
C ILE A 344 -9.01 -4.68 9.31
N ALA A 345 -8.95 -3.36 9.30
CA ALA A 345 -10.05 -2.48 9.67
C ALA A 345 -10.20 -1.35 8.64
N PRO A 346 -11.43 -0.88 8.35
CA PRO A 346 -11.63 0.50 7.94
C PRO A 346 -11.02 1.44 8.98
N ASN A 347 -11.14 2.74 8.87
CA ASN A 347 -10.56 3.64 9.87
C ASN A 347 -10.56 3.01 11.28
N PRO A 348 -9.39 2.63 11.86
CA PRO A 348 -9.32 1.74 13.01
C PRO A 348 -9.78 2.40 14.32
N VAL A 349 -9.95 3.74 14.33
CA VAL A 349 -10.54 4.47 15.45
C VAL A 349 -12.05 4.26 15.50
N GLU A 350 -12.71 4.16 14.36
CA GLU A 350 -14.15 3.98 14.25
C GLU A 350 -14.58 2.53 14.27
N TYR A 351 -13.78 1.63 13.69
CA TYR A 351 -14.13 0.23 13.47
C TYR A 351 -13.22 -0.72 14.24
N GLU A 352 -13.75 -1.92 14.56
CA GLU A 352 -12.96 -3.02 15.09
C GLU A 352 -12.14 -3.68 13.96
N TYR A 353 -10.98 -4.21 14.32
CA TYR A 353 -10.22 -5.08 13.40
C TYR A 353 -10.94 -6.41 13.23
N ARG A 354 -10.93 -6.92 12.01
CA ARG A 354 -11.37 -8.27 11.69
C ARG A 354 -10.16 -9.13 11.34
N GLU A 355 -10.05 -10.30 11.97
CA GLU A 355 -9.03 -11.30 11.67
C GLU A 355 -9.37 -12.09 10.42
N PHE A 356 -8.37 -12.30 9.58
CA PHE A 356 -8.39 -13.17 8.41
C PHE A 356 -7.16 -14.08 8.43
N THR A 357 -7.28 -15.28 7.83
CA THR A 357 -6.21 -16.29 7.78
C THR A 357 -6.01 -16.81 6.36
N LEU A 358 -4.75 -17.07 5.98
CA LEU A 358 -4.35 -17.68 4.72
C LEU A 358 -4.79 -19.13 4.59
#